data_6500089d50134fe86747ce4650e43e30
#
_entry.id   6500089d50134fe86747ce4650e43e30
#
_cell.length_a   1.000
_cell.length_b   1.000
_cell.length_c   1.000
_cell.angle_alpha   90.00
_cell.angle_beta   90.00
_cell.angle_gamma   90.00
#
_symmetry.space_group_name_H-M   'P 1'
#
loop_
_entity.id
_entity.type
_entity.pdbx_description
1 polymer ?
#
loop_
_entity_poly.entity_id
_entity_poly.type
_entity_poly.pdbx_seq_one_letter_code
_entity_poly.pdbx_strand_id
1 'polypeptide(L)'
;MEAAIIKMYVNDRVSTTVVAHAFGFATHKTVCDVLKKYKIKAREPSDGKDITHDCFLKVDTQLKAYVLGWLLTDGYVIGDYCGIGLDVAKEDENIIQTIKPLFGKDVKVRIVDRSSYRRDGKNHQDMIRLDVRSKSIATDLRKLNMVKGKTYILKAPKIPVRLRSHFVRGCWDGDGSIGVAKTKNIWCVLSTASPYFAYDLSKMIPLNTKVYDPTKSFKSWLLRISGGNSETKKFLNWMYKNSENMRLERKYERIKDQIDN
;
A
#
# COMPACT_ATOMS: atom_id res chain seq x y z
N MET A 1 12.46 -10.47 -41.34
CA MET A 1 11.47 -10.50 -40.27
C MET A 1 12.04 -9.87 -38.95
N GLU A 2 13.13 -10.38 -38.37
CA GLU A 2 13.67 -9.85 -37.09
C GLU A 2 14.02 -8.35 -37.16
N ALA A 3 14.66 -7.88 -38.27
CA ALA A 3 14.94 -6.44 -38.46
C ALA A 3 13.69 -5.56 -38.48
N ALA A 4 12.59 -6.05 -39.05
CA ALA A 4 11.32 -5.33 -39.06
C ALA A 4 10.67 -5.29 -37.68
N ILE A 5 10.76 -6.39 -36.88
CA ILE A 5 10.34 -6.44 -35.51
C ILE A 5 11.10 -5.40 -34.68
N ILE A 6 12.43 -5.35 -34.82
CA ILE A 6 13.31 -4.41 -34.13
C ILE A 6 12.95 -2.97 -34.52
N LYS A 7 12.79 -2.68 -35.80
CA LYS A 7 12.40 -1.35 -36.28
C LYS A 7 11.09 -0.89 -35.67
N MET A 8 10.03 -1.69 -35.72
CA MET A 8 8.74 -1.36 -35.12
C MET A 8 8.85 -1.13 -33.63
N TYR A 9 9.63 -1.97 -32.93
CA TYR A 9 9.77 -1.84 -31.49
C TYR A 9 10.63 -0.64 -31.09
N VAL A 10 11.80 -0.44 -31.69
CA VAL A 10 12.78 0.58 -31.28
C VAL A 10 12.43 1.95 -31.89
N ASN A 11 12.23 2.01 -33.21
CA ASN A 11 12.07 3.28 -33.92
C ASN A 11 10.61 3.79 -33.84
N ASP A 12 9.64 2.89 -34.10
CA ASP A 12 8.23 3.28 -34.15
C ASP A 12 7.59 3.21 -32.75
N ARG A 13 8.34 2.79 -31.72
CA ARG A 13 7.93 2.66 -30.31
C ARG A 13 6.66 1.82 -30.08
N VAL A 14 6.36 0.89 -30.97
CA VAL A 14 5.20 -0.01 -30.89
C VAL A 14 5.41 -1.03 -29.74
N SER A 15 4.36 -1.42 -29.04
CA SER A 15 4.47 -2.39 -27.95
C SER A 15 4.76 -3.81 -28.46
N THR A 16 5.43 -4.64 -27.64
CA THR A 16 5.74 -6.04 -28.01
C THR A 16 4.49 -6.85 -28.39
N THR A 17 3.35 -6.57 -27.74
CA THR A 17 2.07 -7.22 -28.05
C THR A 17 1.54 -6.82 -29.42
N VAL A 18 1.59 -5.53 -29.75
CA VAL A 18 1.12 -5.03 -31.07
C VAL A 18 2.05 -5.51 -32.18
N VAL A 19 3.37 -5.51 -31.93
CA VAL A 19 4.35 -6.09 -32.88
C VAL A 19 4.07 -7.59 -33.10
N ALA A 20 3.84 -8.36 -32.05
CA ALA A 20 3.51 -9.78 -32.15
C ALA A 20 2.27 -10.01 -33.01
N HIS A 21 1.22 -9.23 -32.76
CA HIS A 21 -0.03 -9.32 -33.53
C HIS A 21 0.18 -8.96 -35.00
N ALA A 22 0.95 -7.90 -35.31
CA ALA A 22 1.27 -7.48 -36.66
C ALA A 22 2.03 -8.56 -37.48
N PHE A 23 2.80 -9.42 -36.80
CA PHE A 23 3.54 -10.54 -37.39
C PHE A 23 2.83 -11.89 -37.26
N GLY A 24 1.59 -11.92 -36.78
CA GLY A 24 0.81 -13.16 -36.63
C GLY A 24 1.31 -14.10 -35.55
N PHE A 25 2.07 -13.60 -34.56
CA PHE A 25 2.54 -14.44 -33.43
C PHE A 25 1.46 -14.61 -32.35
N ALA A 26 1.31 -15.81 -31.84
CA ALA A 26 0.34 -16.12 -30.80
C ALA A 26 0.60 -15.35 -29.48
N THR A 27 1.87 -15.00 -29.19
CA THR A 27 2.25 -14.28 -27.97
C THR A 27 3.38 -13.28 -28.23
N HIS A 28 3.48 -12.28 -27.36
CA HIS A 28 4.59 -11.32 -27.37
C HIS A 28 5.95 -11.91 -27.00
N LYS A 29 5.99 -13.17 -26.52
CA LYS A 29 7.22 -13.84 -26.10
C LYS A 29 8.22 -13.94 -27.25
N THR A 30 7.77 -14.29 -28.45
CA THR A 30 8.62 -14.36 -29.66
C THR A 30 9.32 -13.03 -29.94
N VAL A 31 8.61 -11.89 -29.79
CA VAL A 31 9.21 -10.56 -29.94
C VAL A 31 10.25 -10.31 -28.84
N CYS A 32 9.95 -10.69 -27.60
CA CYS A 32 10.91 -10.57 -26.49
C CYS A 32 12.17 -11.40 -26.70
N ASP A 33 12.05 -12.61 -27.28
CA ASP A 33 13.20 -13.47 -27.58
C ASP A 33 14.07 -12.86 -28.68
N VAL A 34 13.47 -12.27 -29.72
CA VAL A 34 14.20 -11.49 -30.73
C VAL A 34 14.95 -10.32 -30.11
N LEU A 35 14.28 -9.52 -29.25
CA LEU A 35 14.95 -8.40 -28.56
C LEU A 35 16.14 -8.86 -27.73
N LYS A 36 16.00 -9.99 -26.98
CA LYS A 36 17.09 -10.58 -26.20
C LYS A 36 18.26 -11.04 -27.07
N LYS A 37 17.98 -11.71 -28.20
CA LYS A 37 18.98 -12.15 -29.17
C LYS A 37 19.87 -11.00 -29.62
N TYR A 38 19.27 -9.82 -29.85
CA TYR A 38 19.99 -8.61 -30.29
C TYR A 38 20.42 -7.70 -29.13
N LYS A 39 20.36 -8.20 -27.87
CA LYS A 39 20.72 -7.44 -26.66
C LYS A 39 19.97 -6.11 -26.49
N ILE A 40 18.79 -6.01 -27.06
CA ILE A 40 17.92 -4.83 -26.92
C ILE A 40 17.14 -4.98 -25.61
N LYS A 41 17.32 -4.00 -24.71
CA LYS A 41 16.58 -3.98 -23.46
C LYS A 41 15.09 -3.70 -23.73
N ALA A 42 14.23 -4.58 -23.26
CA ALA A 42 12.79 -4.33 -23.34
C ALA A 42 12.43 -3.12 -22.47
N ARG A 43 11.52 -2.29 -22.99
CA ARG A 43 10.98 -1.13 -22.27
C ARG A 43 10.25 -1.58 -21.02
N GLU A 44 10.39 -0.80 -19.96
CA GLU A 44 9.59 -1.01 -18.76
C GLU A 44 8.14 -0.56 -19.02
N PRO A 45 7.16 -1.14 -18.29
CA PRO A 45 5.76 -0.73 -18.41
C PRO A 45 5.50 0.75 -18.09
N SER A 46 6.45 1.40 -17.45
CA SER A 46 6.43 2.81 -17.07
C SER A 46 7.17 3.73 -18.07
N ASP A 47 7.91 3.16 -19.05
CA ASP A 47 8.65 3.98 -20.00
C ASP A 47 7.70 4.87 -20.82
N GLY A 48 7.98 6.17 -20.83
CA GLY A 48 7.15 7.17 -21.48
C GLY A 48 5.92 7.63 -20.68
N LYS A 49 5.83 7.22 -19.40
CA LYS A 49 4.79 7.68 -18.47
C LYS A 49 5.38 8.60 -17.41
N ASP A 50 4.57 9.53 -16.96
CA ASP A 50 4.88 10.37 -15.80
C ASP A 50 4.71 9.56 -14.51
N ILE A 51 5.77 8.83 -14.14
CA ILE A 51 5.89 8.04 -12.90
C ILE A 51 7.10 8.55 -12.11
N THR A 52 6.88 8.89 -10.85
CA THR A 52 7.94 9.32 -9.91
C THR A 52 8.69 8.09 -9.36
N HIS A 53 9.66 7.59 -10.12
CA HIS A 53 10.33 6.31 -9.87
C HIS A 53 11.13 6.25 -8.57
N ASP A 54 11.55 7.37 -8.02
CA ASP A 54 12.39 7.52 -6.83
C ASP A 54 11.62 7.94 -5.57
N CYS A 55 10.28 7.92 -5.63
CA CYS A 55 9.43 8.41 -4.55
C CYS A 55 9.66 7.68 -3.21
N PHE A 56 10.13 6.43 -3.23
CA PHE A 56 10.48 5.64 -2.04
C PHE A 56 11.97 5.36 -1.86
N LEU A 57 12.85 6.05 -2.59
CA LEU A 57 14.28 5.98 -2.36
C LEU A 57 14.64 6.39 -0.91
N LYS A 58 13.89 7.36 -0.36
CA LYS A 58 13.96 7.80 1.05
C LYS A 58 12.54 8.09 1.57
N VAL A 59 12.30 7.70 2.83
CA VAL A 59 11.08 8.08 3.57
C VAL A 59 11.40 9.33 4.38
N ASP A 60 11.23 10.48 3.79
CA ASP A 60 11.67 11.79 4.32
C ASP A 60 10.52 12.78 4.53
N THR A 61 9.32 12.49 4.02
CA THR A 61 8.12 13.33 4.18
C THR A 61 7.01 12.60 4.95
N GLN A 62 6.07 13.37 5.50
CA GLN A 62 4.89 12.87 6.20
C GLN A 62 4.03 12.00 5.27
N LEU A 63 3.81 12.45 4.03
CA LEU A 63 3.04 11.71 3.04
C LEU A 63 3.68 10.35 2.71
N LYS A 64 5.00 10.31 2.47
CA LYS A 64 5.70 9.05 2.19
C LYS A 64 5.60 8.06 3.37
N ALA A 65 5.74 8.56 4.61
CA ALA A 65 5.59 7.72 5.79
C ALA A 65 4.16 7.18 5.92
N TYR A 66 3.15 8.01 5.72
CA TYR A 66 1.74 7.62 5.75
C TYR A 66 1.41 6.56 4.68
N VAL A 67 1.81 6.83 3.44
CA VAL A 67 1.60 5.91 2.31
C VAL A 67 2.32 4.58 2.53
N LEU A 68 3.53 4.60 3.09
CA LEU A 68 4.26 3.37 3.41
C LEU A 68 3.49 2.52 4.44
N GLY A 69 2.85 3.15 5.44
CA GLY A 69 1.97 2.44 6.38
C GLY A 69 0.85 1.69 5.66
N TRP A 70 0.13 2.36 4.77
CA TRP A 70 -0.90 1.75 3.92
C TRP A 70 -0.37 0.61 3.05
N LEU A 71 0.78 0.80 2.41
CA LEU A 71 1.36 -0.22 1.54
C LEU A 71 1.81 -1.46 2.31
N LEU A 72 2.27 -1.31 3.54
CA LEU A 72 2.67 -2.46 4.36
C LEU A 72 1.47 -3.23 4.91
N THR A 73 0.33 -2.61 5.12
CA THR A 73 -0.92 -3.29 5.50
C THR A 73 -1.63 -3.87 4.28
N ASP A 74 -2.28 -3.03 3.49
CA ASP A 74 -3.17 -3.42 2.40
C ASP A 74 -2.50 -3.50 1.02
N GLY A 75 -1.28 -2.97 0.88
CA GLY A 75 -0.54 -3.02 -0.38
C GLY A 75 -0.01 -4.41 -0.72
N TYR A 76 0.20 -4.66 -2.02
CA TYR A 76 0.76 -5.91 -2.51
C TYR A 76 1.76 -5.68 -3.66
N VAL A 77 2.63 -6.66 -3.86
CA VAL A 77 3.63 -6.65 -4.95
C VAL A 77 3.02 -7.29 -6.19
N ILE A 78 3.15 -6.61 -7.33
CA ILE A 78 2.64 -7.08 -8.62
C ILE A 78 3.73 -7.88 -9.35
N GLY A 79 3.35 -9.06 -9.83
CA GLY A 79 4.24 -9.94 -10.58
C GLY A 79 5.53 -10.26 -9.83
N ASP A 80 6.66 -10.27 -10.50
CA ASP A 80 7.98 -10.42 -9.88
C ASP A 80 8.64 -9.05 -9.68
N TYR A 81 8.12 -8.31 -8.69
CA TYR A 81 8.51 -6.92 -8.41
C TYR A 81 8.42 -5.98 -9.62
N CYS A 82 7.43 -6.22 -10.49
CA CYS A 82 7.16 -5.34 -11.64
C CYS A 82 6.41 -4.06 -11.26
N GLY A 83 5.95 -3.96 -10.02
CA GLY A 83 5.20 -2.85 -9.48
C GLY A 83 4.54 -3.18 -8.16
N ILE A 84 3.69 -2.27 -7.70
CA ILE A 84 2.90 -2.41 -6.48
C ILE A 84 1.44 -2.08 -6.75
N GLY A 85 0.56 -2.63 -5.94
CA GLY A 85 -0.86 -2.31 -5.94
C GLY A 85 -1.36 -2.00 -4.54
N LEU A 86 -2.43 -1.21 -4.47
CA LEU A 86 -3.17 -0.92 -3.26
C LEU A 86 -4.66 -0.97 -3.58
N ASP A 87 -5.41 -1.77 -2.84
CA ASP A 87 -6.86 -1.84 -2.94
C ASP A 87 -7.48 -1.21 -1.69
N VAL A 88 -8.38 -0.23 -1.89
CA VAL A 88 -9.15 0.38 -0.81
C VAL A 88 -10.64 0.23 -1.08
N ALA A 89 -11.47 0.25 -0.04
CA ALA A 89 -12.92 0.26 -0.19
C ALA A 89 -13.35 1.50 -1.01
N LYS A 90 -14.38 1.39 -1.83
CA LYS A 90 -14.88 2.49 -2.66
C LYS A 90 -15.27 3.72 -1.84
N GLU A 91 -15.81 3.51 -0.64
CA GLU A 91 -16.13 4.60 0.29
C GLU A 91 -14.91 5.40 0.76
N ASP A 92 -13.71 4.81 0.65
CA ASP A 92 -12.42 5.39 1.07
C ASP A 92 -11.63 5.96 -0.14
N GLU A 93 -12.27 6.21 -1.28
CA GLU A 93 -11.61 6.69 -2.52
C GLU A 93 -10.75 7.94 -2.30
N ASN A 94 -11.12 8.81 -1.37
CA ASN A 94 -10.36 10.02 -1.03
C ASN A 94 -8.90 9.72 -0.67
N ILE A 95 -8.62 8.55 -0.10
CA ILE A 95 -7.24 8.11 0.20
C ILE A 95 -6.44 7.93 -1.08
N ILE A 96 -7.04 7.37 -2.13
CA ILE A 96 -6.36 7.21 -3.43
C ILE A 96 -6.04 8.56 -4.05
N GLN A 97 -6.94 9.55 -3.93
CA GLN A 97 -6.68 10.91 -4.42
C GLN A 97 -5.51 11.58 -3.67
N THR A 98 -5.38 11.32 -2.37
CA THR A 98 -4.25 11.79 -1.55
C THR A 98 -2.93 11.08 -1.90
N ILE A 99 -2.98 9.78 -2.17
CA ILE A 99 -1.81 8.92 -2.39
C ILE A 99 -1.27 9.02 -3.82
N LYS A 100 -2.16 9.06 -4.82
CA LYS A 100 -1.80 9.00 -6.25
C LYS A 100 -0.74 10.02 -6.68
N PRO A 101 -0.79 11.31 -6.27
CA PRO A 101 0.20 12.31 -6.70
C PRO A 101 1.65 11.95 -6.34
N LEU A 102 1.86 11.16 -5.28
CA LEU A 102 3.19 10.69 -4.88
C LEU A 102 3.87 9.84 -5.96
N PHE A 103 3.08 9.13 -6.74
CA PHE A 103 3.57 8.18 -7.75
C PHE A 103 3.61 8.74 -9.17
N GLY A 104 3.05 9.94 -9.42
CA GLY A 104 2.99 10.57 -10.73
C GLY A 104 1.59 10.57 -11.35
N LYS A 105 1.45 11.26 -12.49
CA LYS A 105 0.15 11.50 -13.14
C LYS A 105 -0.43 10.26 -13.82
N ASP A 106 0.46 9.43 -14.41
CA ASP A 106 0.05 8.30 -15.27
C ASP A 106 -0.16 6.99 -14.49
N VAL A 107 -0.33 7.09 -13.17
CA VAL A 107 -0.68 5.94 -12.32
C VAL A 107 -2.12 5.53 -12.58
N LYS A 108 -2.33 4.23 -12.82
CA LYS A 108 -3.65 3.68 -13.09
C LYS A 108 -4.47 3.54 -11.81
N VAL A 109 -5.67 4.11 -11.86
CA VAL A 109 -6.71 3.89 -10.85
C VAL A 109 -7.91 3.29 -11.54
N ARG A 110 -8.49 2.24 -10.98
CA ARG A 110 -9.66 1.56 -11.55
C ARG A 110 -10.59 1.03 -10.46
N ILE A 111 -11.86 0.97 -10.77
CA ILE A 111 -12.84 0.27 -9.94
C ILE A 111 -12.70 -1.23 -10.19
N VAL A 112 -12.66 -2.01 -9.13
CA VAL A 112 -12.72 -3.48 -9.16
C VAL A 112 -14.09 -3.89 -8.67
N ASP A 113 -14.95 -4.28 -9.60
CA ASP A 113 -16.25 -4.84 -9.31
C ASP A 113 -16.07 -6.21 -8.63
N ARG A 114 -16.62 -6.36 -7.44
CA ARG A 114 -16.63 -7.61 -6.67
C ARG A 114 -18.00 -8.30 -6.66
N SER A 115 -18.97 -7.82 -7.42
CA SER A 115 -20.31 -8.42 -7.49
C SER A 115 -20.29 -9.88 -7.94
N SER A 116 -19.30 -10.28 -8.74
CA SER A 116 -19.09 -11.65 -9.22
C SER A 116 -18.40 -12.57 -8.20
N TYR A 117 -17.82 -12.05 -7.11
CA TYR A 117 -17.13 -12.83 -6.07
C TYR A 117 -18.06 -13.39 -4.99
N ARG A 118 -19.36 -13.54 -5.28
CA ARG A 118 -20.40 -14.02 -4.35
C ARG A 118 -20.32 -15.52 -4.03
N ARG A 119 -19.13 -16.09 -3.85
CA ARG A 119 -19.00 -17.52 -3.48
C ARG A 119 -19.51 -17.86 -2.08
N ASP A 120 -19.64 -16.86 -1.20
CA ASP A 120 -20.08 -17.00 0.19
C ASP A 120 -21.46 -16.38 0.47
N GLY A 121 -22.18 -15.94 -0.56
CA GLY A 121 -23.50 -15.31 -0.43
C GLY A 121 -23.45 -13.87 0.15
N LYS A 122 -22.28 -13.33 0.42
CA LYS A 122 -22.12 -11.96 0.96
C LYS A 122 -21.96 -10.94 -0.15
N ASN A 123 -22.54 -9.76 0.06
CA ASN A 123 -22.29 -8.62 -0.81
C ASN A 123 -20.89 -8.05 -0.50
N HIS A 124 -19.95 -8.27 -1.41
CA HIS A 124 -18.65 -7.62 -1.33
C HIS A 124 -18.73 -6.21 -1.93
N GLN A 125 -18.22 -5.22 -1.20
CA GLN A 125 -18.14 -3.85 -1.69
C GLN A 125 -17.12 -3.74 -2.83
N ASP A 126 -17.42 -2.89 -3.82
CA ASP A 126 -16.47 -2.51 -4.84
C ASP A 126 -15.21 -1.90 -4.20
N MET A 127 -14.08 -2.12 -4.85
CA MET A 127 -12.80 -1.58 -4.43
C MET A 127 -12.27 -0.60 -5.46
N ILE A 128 -11.53 0.38 -4.99
CA ILE A 128 -10.68 1.22 -5.86
C ILE A 128 -9.27 0.65 -5.80
N ARG A 129 -8.73 0.36 -6.96
CA ARG A 129 -7.37 -0.19 -7.13
C ARG A 129 -6.42 0.85 -7.70
N LEU A 130 -5.34 1.09 -7.01
CA LEU A 130 -4.18 1.84 -7.48
C LEU A 130 -3.12 0.84 -7.96
N ASP A 131 -2.75 0.88 -9.25
CA ASP A 131 -1.69 0.05 -9.85
C ASP A 131 -0.51 0.95 -10.26
N VAL A 132 0.64 0.78 -9.61
CA VAL A 132 1.90 1.48 -9.94
C VAL A 132 2.88 0.51 -10.57
N ARG A 133 3.09 0.61 -11.86
CA ARG A 133 4.00 -0.26 -12.62
C ARG A 133 5.39 0.36 -12.70
N SER A 134 6.22 0.10 -11.70
CA SER A 134 7.61 0.55 -11.61
C SER A 134 8.45 -0.45 -10.82
N LYS A 135 9.45 -1.02 -11.46
CA LYS A 135 10.41 -1.93 -10.80
C LYS A 135 11.26 -1.19 -9.77
N SER A 136 11.62 0.06 -10.05
CA SER A 136 12.40 0.89 -9.13
C SER A 136 11.64 1.07 -7.82
N ILE A 137 10.39 1.55 -7.87
CA ILE A 137 9.54 1.70 -6.69
C ILE A 137 9.38 0.38 -5.94
N ALA A 138 9.09 -0.73 -6.64
CA ALA A 138 8.93 -2.04 -6.01
C ALA A 138 10.24 -2.52 -5.34
N THR A 139 11.39 -2.22 -5.95
CA THR A 139 12.71 -2.55 -5.38
C THR A 139 13.02 -1.74 -4.13
N ASP A 140 12.72 -0.43 -4.14
CA ASP A 140 12.93 0.42 -2.96
C ASP A 140 11.97 0.04 -1.82
N LEU A 141 10.70 -0.24 -2.13
CA LEU A 141 9.74 -0.74 -1.14
C LEU A 141 10.12 -2.11 -0.59
N ARG A 142 10.77 -2.98 -1.38
CA ARG A 142 11.32 -4.26 -0.89
C ARG A 142 12.36 -4.04 0.20
N LYS A 143 13.23 -3.03 0.08
CA LYS A 143 14.20 -2.63 1.13
C LYS A 143 13.48 -2.13 2.39
N LEU A 144 12.25 -1.66 2.26
CA LEU A 144 11.35 -1.22 3.34
C LEU A 144 10.40 -2.33 3.81
N ASN A 145 10.74 -3.60 3.56
CA ASN A 145 10.01 -4.81 3.98
C ASN A 145 8.68 -5.08 3.26
N MET A 146 8.39 -4.39 2.16
CA MET A 146 7.25 -4.71 1.31
C MET A 146 7.60 -5.88 0.38
N VAL A 147 7.42 -7.10 0.87
CA VAL A 147 7.76 -8.34 0.15
C VAL A 147 6.51 -9.14 -0.20
N LYS A 148 6.63 -10.06 -1.18
CA LYS A 148 5.56 -11.02 -1.48
C LYS A 148 5.33 -11.94 -0.29
N GLY A 149 4.07 -12.24 -0.01
CA GLY A 149 3.72 -13.12 1.11
C GLY A 149 4.07 -12.56 2.49
N LYS A 150 4.11 -11.23 2.62
CA LYS A 150 4.51 -10.52 3.84
C LYS A 150 3.67 -10.82 5.08
N THR A 151 2.46 -11.36 4.92
CA THR A 151 1.43 -11.49 5.95
C THR A 151 1.95 -11.97 7.31
N TYR A 152 2.75 -13.03 7.35
CA TYR A 152 3.26 -13.61 8.60
C TYR A 152 4.67 -13.15 8.98
N ILE A 153 5.41 -12.56 8.05
CA ILE A 153 6.82 -12.19 8.22
C ILE A 153 7.08 -10.70 8.16
N LEU A 154 6.02 -9.89 8.04
CA LEU A 154 6.11 -8.44 7.94
C LEU A 154 6.86 -7.87 9.15
N LYS A 155 7.78 -6.96 8.88
CA LYS A 155 8.51 -6.14 9.86
C LYS A 155 8.33 -4.68 9.54
N ALA A 156 8.25 -3.82 10.54
CA ALA A 156 8.25 -2.40 10.27
C ALA A 156 9.67 -1.94 9.87
N PRO A 157 9.81 -1.10 8.86
CA PRO A 157 11.10 -0.51 8.51
C PRO A 157 11.54 0.52 9.53
N LYS A 158 12.81 0.92 9.49
CA LYS A 158 13.30 2.05 10.30
C LYS A 158 12.68 3.35 9.81
N ILE A 159 11.88 4.00 10.66
CA ILE A 159 11.21 5.28 10.38
C ILE A 159 11.83 6.36 11.26
N PRO A 160 12.23 7.53 10.68
CA PRO A 160 12.67 8.69 11.46
C PRO A 160 11.65 9.06 12.55
N VAL A 161 12.10 9.39 13.76
CA VAL A 161 11.22 9.63 14.93
C VAL A 161 10.11 10.64 14.59
N ARG A 162 10.46 11.73 13.90
CA ARG A 162 9.51 12.78 13.48
C ARG A 162 8.41 12.34 12.50
N LEU A 163 8.56 11.17 11.88
CA LEU A 163 7.63 10.62 10.88
C LEU A 163 6.85 9.40 11.40
N ARG A 164 7.14 8.91 12.61
CA ARG A 164 6.52 7.69 13.15
C ARG A 164 5.01 7.80 13.30
N SER A 165 4.50 8.96 13.75
CA SER A 165 3.05 9.17 13.88
C SER A 165 2.32 9.02 12.55
N HIS A 166 2.89 9.53 11.48
CA HIS A 166 2.31 9.42 10.12
C HIS A 166 2.37 7.99 9.59
N PHE A 167 3.49 7.29 9.81
CA PHE A 167 3.62 5.88 9.45
C PHE A 167 2.62 5.00 10.20
N VAL A 168 2.55 5.18 11.53
CA VAL A 168 1.61 4.44 12.40
C VAL A 168 0.17 4.75 12.00
N ARG A 169 -0.16 6.02 11.69
CA ARG A 169 -1.50 6.38 11.18
C ARG A 169 -1.83 5.62 9.89
N GLY A 170 -0.92 5.55 8.91
CA GLY A 170 -1.13 4.76 7.69
C GLY A 170 -1.39 3.28 7.99
N CYS A 171 -0.66 2.69 8.95
CA CYS A 171 -0.92 1.31 9.39
C CYS A 171 -2.29 1.17 10.08
N TRP A 172 -2.69 2.15 10.89
CA TRP A 172 -3.99 2.13 11.58
C TRP A 172 -5.16 2.37 10.63
N ASP A 173 -4.97 3.19 9.62
CA ASP A 173 -5.99 3.42 8.60
C ASP A 173 -6.23 2.16 7.76
N GLY A 174 -5.20 1.39 7.45
CA GLY A 174 -5.34 0.07 6.83
C GLY A 174 -5.94 -0.94 7.83
N ASP A 175 -5.11 -1.56 8.65
CA ASP A 175 -5.44 -2.72 9.50
C ASP A 175 -5.97 -2.37 10.90
N GLY A 176 -5.98 -1.09 11.28
CA GLY A 176 -6.41 -0.67 12.61
C GLY A 176 -7.91 -0.48 12.73
N SER A 177 -8.36 -0.54 13.97
CA SER A 177 -9.74 -0.27 14.34
C SER A 177 -9.77 0.71 15.51
N ILE A 178 -10.67 1.69 15.45
CA ILE A 178 -10.81 2.79 16.42
C ILE A 178 -12.28 3.03 16.68
N GLY A 179 -12.63 3.32 17.92
CA GLY A 179 -14.00 3.69 18.26
C GLY A 179 -14.18 4.06 19.71
N VAL A 180 -15.40 4.49 20.01
CA VAL A 180 -15.88 4.80 21.35
C VAL A 180 -17.01 3.83 21.68
N ALA A 181 -16.88 3.10 22.76
CA ALA A 181 -17.92 2.18 23.24
C ALA A 181 -19.08 2.97 23.86
N LYS A 182 -20.24 2.32 24.01
CA LYS A 182 -21.41 2.91 24.71
C LYS A 182 -21.06 3.34 26.15
N THR A 183 -20.09 2.69 26.77
CA THR A 183 -19.54 3.03 28.09
C THR A 183 -18.58 4.22 28.08
N LYS A 184 -18.46 4.94 26.95
CA LYS A 184 -17.50 6.03 26.69
C LYS A 184 -16.03 5.61 26.76
N ASN A 185 -15.75 4.30 26.76
CA ASN A 185 -14.37 3.81 26.66
C ASN A 185 -13.89 3.92 25.20
N ILE A 186 -12.75 4.57 25.02
CA ILE A 186 -12.10 4.71 23.72
C ILE A 186 -11.20 3.49 23.52
N TRP A 187 -11.26 2.90 22.35
CA TRP A 187 -10.41 1.76 22.03
C TRP A 187 -9.70 1.96 20.69
N CYS A 188 -8.44 1.59 20.68
CA CYS A 188 -7.59 1.58 19.49
C CYS A 188 -6.85 0.25 19.46
N VAL A 189 -7.03 -0.51 18.39
CA VAL A 189 -6.40 -1.81 18.19
C VAL A 189 -5.96 -1.96 16.74
N LEU A 190 -4.77 -2.51 16.54
CA LEU A 190 -4.30 -2.95 15.23
C LEU A 190 -4.17 -4.47 15.26
N SER A 191 -4.70 -5.13 14.22
CA SER A 191 -4.66 -6.58 14.05
C SER A 191 -3.67 -6.94 12.95
N THR A 192 -2.76 -7.86 13.22
CA THR A 192 -1.79 -8.33 12.22
C THR A 192 -1.49 -9.82 12.40
N ALA A 193 -1.19 -10.52 11.32
CA ALA A 193 -0.74 -11.90 11.40
C ALA A 193 0.75 -12.03 11.75
N SER A 194 1.53 -10.93 11.66
CA SER A 194 2.96 -10.94 11.99
C SER A 194 3.23 -10.46 13.41
N PRO A 195 3.83 -11.29 14.27
CA PRO A 195 4.30 -10.87 15.59
C PRO A 195 5.36 -9.76 15.50
N TYR A 196 6.26 -9.88 14.53
CA TYR A 196 7.32 -8.90 14.34
C TYR A 196 6.76 -7.49 14.11
N PHE A 197 5.75 -7.38 13.25
CA PHE A 197 5.13 -6.09 12.93
C PHE A 197 4.41 -5.49 14.14
N ALA A 198 3.70 -6.32 14.92
CA ALA A 198 3.04 -5.86 16.14
C ALA A 198 4.06 -5.31 17.17
N TYR A 199 5.16 -6.03 17.41
CA TYR A 199 6.20 -5.59 18.35
C TYR A 199 7.02 -4.40 17.82
N ASP A 200 7.30 -4.34 16.52
CA ASP A 200 8.00 -3.20 15.92
C ASP A 200 7.18 -1.91 16.04
N LEU A 201 5.87 -1.97 15.73
CA LEU A 201 4.96 -0.83 15.91
C LEU A 201 4.85 -0.42 17.38
N SER A 202 4.75 -1.39 18.30
CA SER A 202 4.73 -1.13 19.74
C SER A 202 5.93 -0.29 20.19
N LYS A 203 7.14 -0.61 19.70
CA LYS A 203 8.37 0.14 19.99
C LYS A 203 8.43 1.54 19.34
N MET A 204 7.67 1.76 18.27
CA MET A 204 7.62 3.07 17.59
C MET A 204 6.69 4.06 18.29
N ILE A 205 5.67 3.56 18.96
CA ILE A 205 4.65 4.36 19.65
C ILE A 205 5.23 4.83 20.99
N PRO A 206 5.31 6.15 21.25
CA PRO A 206 5.91 6.70 22.47
C PRO A 206 4.93 6.68 23.67
N LEU A 207 4.06 5.68 23.75
CA LEU A 207 2.99 5.54 24.72
C LEU A 207 2.85 4.08 25.15
N ASN A 208 2.13 3.84 26.24
CA ASN A 208 1.93 2.49 26.75
C ASN A 208 1.13 1.63 25.77
N THR A 209 1.74 0.56 25.30
CA THR A 209 1.12 -0.40 24.39
C THR A 209 1.24 -1.81 24.96
N LYS A 210 0.32 -2.69 24.54
CA LYS A 210 0.37 -4.11 24.85
C LYS A 210 0.09 -4.92 23.59
N VAL A 211 0.94 -5.90 23.32
CA VAL A 211 0.76 -6.89 22.26
C VAL A 211 0.16 -8.14 22.88
N TYR A 212 -0.91 -8.64 22.29
CA TYR A 212 -1.60 -9.86 22.70
C TYR A 212 -1.41 -10.93 21.64
N ASP A 213 -1.10 -12.13 22.10
CA ASP A 213 -0.94 -13.31 21.28
C ASP A 213 -2.27 -13.76 20.67
N PRO A 214 -2.25 -14.48 19.54
CA PRO A 214 -3.41 -15.13 19.00
C PRO A 214 -4.06 -16.09 20.00
N THR A 215 -5.37 -16.12 20.02
CA THR A 215 -6.16 -17.03 20.86
C THR A 215 -7.06 -17.91 19.99
N LYS A 216 -7.81 -18.85 20.58
CA LYS A 216 -8.82 -19.62 19.86
C LYS A 216 -9.88 -18.73 19.20
N SER A 217 -10.20 -17.59 19.81
CA SER A 217 -11.20 -16.61 19.32
C SER A 217 -10.61 -15.60 18.34
N PHE A 218 -9.33 -15.28 18.47
CA PHE A 218 -8.64 -14.30 17.63
C PHE A 218 -7.38 -14.92 17.02
N LYS A 219 -7.39 -15.13 15.73
CA LYS A 219 -6.27 -15.78 15.01
C LYS A 219 -5.11 -14.81 14.66
N SER A 220 -5.17 -13.58 15.14
CA SER A 220 -4.20 -12.51 14.83
C SER A 220 -3.58 -11.94 16.10
N TRP A 221 -2.37 -11.42 15.99
CA TRP A 221 -1.74 -10.59 17.01
C TRP A 221 -2.47 -9.25 17.09
N LEU A 222 -2.71 -8.78 18.30
CA LEU A 222 -3.40 -7.51 18.57
C LEU A 222 -2.47 -6.56 19.29
N LEU A 223 -2.19 -5.41 18.68
CA LEU A 223 -1.51 -4.29 19.32
C LEU A 223 -2.57 -3.31 19.84
N ARG A 224 -2.60 -3.06 21.15
CA ARG A 224 -3.54 -2.15 21.80
C ARG A 224 -2.80 -1.05 22.56
N ILE A 225 -3.44 0.12 22.65
CA ILE A 225 -3.03 1.16 23.59
C ILE A 225 -3.51 0.77 24.98
N SER A 226 -2.63 0.84 25.97
CA SER A 226 -2.87 0.47 27.36
C SER A 226 -2.88 1.71 28.25
N GLY A 227 -3.63 1.68 29.37
CA GLY A 227 -3.71 2.81 30.30
C GLY A 227 -5.03 3.59 30.26
N GLY A 228 -6.05 3.01 29.64
CA GLY A 228 -7.40 3.58 29.61
C GLY A 228 -7.56 4.77 28.67
N ASN A 229 -8.64 5.52 28.88
CA ASN A 229 -9.02 6.63 27.98
C ASN A 229 -7.94 7.72 27.88
N SER A 230 -7.27 8.05 29.00
CA SER A 230 -6.24 9.09 29.00
C SER A 230 -5.09 8.76 28.05
N GLU A 231 -4.53 7.55 28.14
CA GLU A 231 -3.44 7.12 27.24
C GLU A 231 -3.93 6.98 25.79
N THR A 232 -5.15 6.50 25.61
CA THR A 232 -5.73 6.39 24.26
C THR A 232 -5.93 7.77 23.61
N LYS A 233 -6.39 8.78 24.37
CA LYS A 233 -6.46 10.16 23.86
C LYS A 233 -5.10 10.72 23.49
N LYS A 234 -4.08 10.54 24.32
CA LYS A 234 -2.70 10.95 24.01
C LYS A 234 -2.19 10.28 22.72
N PHE A 235 -2.52 8.99 22.52
CA PHE A 235 -2.18 8.28 21.29
C PHE A 235 -2.89 8.86 20.08
N LEU A 236 -4.18 9.14 20.16
CA LEU A 236 -4.96 9.74 19.10
C LEU A 236 -4.41 11.12 18.73
N ASN A 237 -4.15 11.98 19.72
CA ASN A 237 -3.56 13.30 19.51
C ASN A 237 -2.19 13.19 18.84
N TRP A 238 -1.33 12.26 19.29
CA TRP A 238 -0.03 12.03 18.66
C TRP A 238 -0.16 11.52 17.22
N MET A 239 -1.07 10.58 16.97
CA MET A 239 -1.24 9.94 15.66
C MET A 239 -1.90 10.87 14.64
N TYR A 240 -2.87 11.68 15.06
CA TYR A 240 -3.62 12.57 14.17
C TYR A 240 -3.05 14.00 14.09
N LYS A 241 -1.99 14.31 14.83
CA LYS A 241 -1.30 15.59 14.72
C LYS A 241 -0.81 15.81 13.28
N ASN A 242 -1.14 16.96 12.69
CA ASN A 242 -0.82 17.30 11.28
C ASN A 242 -1.29 16.22 10.30
N SER A 243 -2.54 15.80 10.44
CA SER A 243 -3.10 14.70 9.63
C SER A 243 -3.98 15.17 8.47
N GLU A 244 -4.15 16.48 8.28
CA GLU A 244 -5.02 17.06 7.26
C GLU A 244 -4.78 16.36 5.91
N ASN A 245 -5.86 15.91 5.27
CA ASN A 245 -5.84 15.16 4.00
C ASN A 245 -5.03 13.83 3.99
N MET A 246 -4.45 13.43 5.11
CA MET A 246 -3.66 12.19 5.24
C MET A 246 -4.25 11.30 6.34
N ARG A 247 -5.54 11.07 6.32
CA ARG A 247 -6.26 10.22 7.28
C ARG A 247 -7.51 9.63 6.65
N LEU A 248 -7.97 8.54 7.20
CA LEU A 248 -9.23 7.92 6.83
C LEU A 248 -10.37 8.62 7.56
N GLU A 249 -11.12 9.49 6.87
CA GLU A 249 -12.13 10.36 7.49
C GLU A 249 -13.17 9.57 8.30
N ARG A 250 -13.67 8.44 7.79
CA ARG A 250 -14.64 7.63 8.53
C ARG A 250 -14.12 7.09 9.88
N LYS A 251 -12.80 6.89 10.04
CA LYS A 251 -12.20 6.52 11.32
C LYS A 251 -12.00 7.75 12.20
N TYR A 252 -11.55 8.84 11.63
CA TYR A 252 -11.36 10.10 12.34
C TYR A 252 -12.67 10.65 12.92
N GLU A 253 -13.74 10.70 12.12
CA GLU A 253 -15.05 11.18 12.54
C GLU A 253 -15.60 10.45 13.79
N ARG A 254 -15.26 9.18 13.97
CA ARG A 254 -15.69 8.41 15.16
C ARG A 254 -15.07 8.88 16.47
N ILE A 255 -13.95 9.60 16.39
CA ILE A 255 -13.13 9.96 17.56
C ILE A 255 -12.74 11.43 17.59
N LYS A 256 -13.16 12.26 16.66
CA LYS A 256 -12.76 13.67 16.57
C LYS A 256 -13.04 14.45 17.85
N ASP A 257 -14.15 14.16 18.54
CA ASP A 257 -14.52 14.78 19.80
C ASP A 257 -13.64 14.35 20.99
N GLN A 258 -12.73 13.37 20.75
CA GLN A 258 -11.80 12.86 21.75
C GLN A 258 -10.37 13.37 21.51
N ILE A 259 -10.14 14.13 20.44
CA ILE A 259 -8.86 14.70 20.04
C ILE A 259 -8.88 16.18 20.39
N ASP A 260 -7.88 16.65 21.11
CA ASP A 260 -7.68 18.07 21.38
C ASP A 260 -7.24 18.76 20.09
N ASN A 261 -7.92 19.86 19.73
CA ASN A 261 -7.59 20.70 18.57
C ASN A 261 -6.34 21.55 18.81
#